data_d700f68f2e67b9daacec12e95c61fa5d
#
_entry.id   d700f68f2e67b9daacec12e95c61fa5d
#
_cell.length_a   1.000
_cell.length_b   1.000
_cell.length_c   1.000
_cell.angle_alpha   90.00
_cell.angle_beta   90.00
_cell.angle_gamma   90.00
#
_symmetry.space_group_name_H-M   'P 1'
#
loop_
_entity.id
_entity.type
_entity.pdbx_description
1 polymer ?
#
loop_
_entity_poly.entity_id
_entity_poly.type
_entity_poly.pdbx_seq_one_letter_code
_entity_poly.pdbx_strand_id
1 'polypeptide(L)'
;HFIVHKCVNPKCPYYLHNLKKVDKEHLEKAYGKNEYKLHYIYREFTVDFFKMDLDSLPKNASSLKFNKFDSHVMSLCLTLHVNLGLSLRKTSQALKDLYNIRISHQQIANYCKTAAICVKPFVDNYDYHAGSTFTADETYIKIRGIKTYIWFIMDAAKRSIIGYQVSDNRGVGPCIMAMRMAFRHFKELPKNFRFIADGYSAYPLAAQQFFHEFGDAFKFCITQVIGLTNDDAVSKEFRPFKQMIERLNRTYKASYRKTNGFDNIDGANYDLALCVAYYNFLRPHKHNNYKVLNTVEM
;
A
#
# COMPACT_ATOMS: atom_id res chain seq x y z
N HIS A 1 13.28 2.06 18.39
CA HIS A 1 13.63 3.23 17.59
C HIS A 1 12.71 4.39 17.96
N PHE A 2 13.30 5.49 18.39
CA PHE A 2 12.55 6.71 18.67
C PHE A 2 12.38 7.49 17.38
N ILE A 3 11.15 7.71 16.93
CA ILE A 3 10.87 8.60 15.83
C ILE A 3 10.42 9.94 16.43
N VAL A 4 11.23 10.96 16.26
CA VAL A 4 10.87 12.32 16.68
C VAL A 4 10.10 12.98 15.53
N HIS A 5 8.81 13.14 15.69
CA HIS A 5 7.98 13.87 14.74
C HIS A 5 7.81 15.32 15.22
N LYS A 6 8.37 16.24 14.44
CA LYS A 6 8.11 17.67 14.59
C LYS A 6 6.86 18.02 13.80
N CYS A 7 5.76 18.31 14.47
CA CYS A 7 4.60 18.89 13.79
C CYS A 7 4.91 20.33 13.42
N VAL A 8 5.03 20.61 12.13
CA VAL A 8 5.23 21.97 11.57
C VAL A 8 3.94 22.57 11.02
N ASN A 9 2.80 21.91 11.19
CA ASN A 9 1.53 22.39 10.69
C ASN A 9 0.92 23.41 11.67
N PRO A 10 0.85 24.70 11.33
CA PRO A 10 0.30 25.74 12.21
C PRO A 10 -1.21 25.57 12.48
N LYS A 11 -1.91 24.74 11.70
CA LYS A 11 -3.33 24.42 11.89
C LYS A 11 -3.56 23.14 12.73
N CYS A 12 -2.49 22.45 13.16
CA CYS A 12 -2.60 21.27 13.99
C CYS A 12 -3.05 21.64 15.41
N PRO A 13 -4.14 21.10 15.94
CA PRO A 13 -4.62 21.39 17.30
C PRO A 13 -3.58 21.09 18.37
N TYR A 14 -2.79 20.04 18.20
CA TYR A 14 -1.71 19.69 19.14
C TYR A 14 -0.53 20.66 19.06
N TYR A 15 -0.18 21.13 17.88
CA TYR A 15 0.86 22.17 17.71
C TYR A 15 0.43 23.47 18.40
N LEU A 16 -0.80 23.93 18.15
CA LEU A 16 -1.35 25.14 18.78
C LEU A 16 -1.48 25.02 20.30
N HIS A 17 -1.91 23.84 20.79
CA HIS A 17 -2.00 23.59 22.24
C HIS A 17 -0.62 23.60 22.89
N ASN A 18 0.36 22.94 22.30
CA ASN A 18 1.73 22.91 22.80
C ASN A 18 2.41 24.29 22.70
N LEU A 19 2.16 25.04 21.61
CA LEU A 19 2.68 26.39 21.44
C LEU A 19 2.15 27.31 22.55
N LYS A 20 0.85 27.29 22.83
CA LYS A 20 0.23 28.09 23.93
C LYS A 20 0.82 27.72 25.30
N LYS A 21 1.08 26.46 25.55
CA LYS A 21 1.66 26.00 26.81
C LYS A 21 3.11 26.47 26.96
N VAL A 22 3.90 26.37 25.90
CA VAL A 22 5.28 26.85 25.87
C VAL A 22 5.35 28.35 25.99
N ASP A 23 4.48 29.09 25.29
CA ASP A 23 4.41 30.56 25.39
C ASP A 23 4.10 31.01 26.80
N LYS A 24 3.14 30.34 27.47
CA LYS A 24 2.78 30.67 28.86
C LYS A 24 3.94 30.42 29.83
N GLU A 25 4.58 29.29 29.78
CA GLU A 25 5.72 28.94 30.64
C GLU A 25 6.97 29.77 30.34
N HIS A 26 7.20 30.17 29.07
CA HIS A 26 8.33 30.98 28.67
C HIS A 26 8.14 32.49 28.94
N LEU A 27 6.93 33.00 28.73
CA LEU A 27 6.58 34.38 29.09
C LEU A 27 6.74 34.62 30.58
N GLU A 28 6.37 33.64 31.41
CA GLU A 28 6.54 33.72 32.85
C GLU A 28 8.03 33.69 33.28
N LYS A 29 8.88 32.94 32.53
CA LYS A 29 10.32 32.83 32.84
C LYS A 29 11.22 33.86 32.16
N ALA A 30 10.78 34.44 31.04
CA ALA A 30 11.59 35.33 30.21
C ALA A 30 11.24 36.82 30.34
N TYR A 31 10.48 37.21 31.34
CA TYR A 31 10.10 38.61 31.59
C TYR A 31 11.37 39.46 31.70
N GLY A 32 11.69 40.19 30.63
CA GLY A 32 12.81 41.13 30.57
C GLY A 32 14.06 40.65 29.81
N LYS A 33 14.09 39.50 29.17
CA LYS A 33 15.22 39.05 28.34
C LYS A 33 14.79 38.86 26.89
N ASN A 34 15.45 39.58 25.99
CA ASN A 34 15.24 39.50 24.52
C ASN A 34 15.69 38.16 23.86
N GLU A 35 15.88 37.11 24.61
CA GLU A 35 16.27 35.82 24.09
C GLU A 35 15.07 34.87 24.06
N TYR A 36 14.21 35.01 23.06
CA TYR A 36 13.10 34.07 22.79
C TYR A 36 13.63 32.88 22.02
N LYS A 37 13.98 31.80 22.69
CA LYS A 37 14.24 30.53 22.06
C LYS A 37 12.98 29.67 22.20
N LEU A 38 12.28 29.46 21.11
CA LEU A 38 11.21 28.48 21.02
C LEU A 38 11.80 27.09 21.28
N HIS A 39 11.62 26.58 22.50
CA HIS A 39 11.91 25.18 22.81
C HIS A 39 10.80 24.31 22.26
N TYR A 40 11.14 23.48 21.28
CA TYR A 40 10.22 22.47 20.77
C TYR A 40 10.02 21.39 21.84
N ILE A 41 8.76 21.14 22.20
CA ILE A 41 8.42 19.96 23.02
C ILE A 41 8.44 18.77 22.07
N TYR A 42 9.46 17.93 22.18
CA TYR A 42 9.52 16.66 21.49
C TYR A 42 8.61 15.69 22.25
N ARG A 43 7.65 15.08 21.55
CA ARG A 43 6.98 13.90 22.04
C ARG A 43 7.74 12.67 21.54
N GLU A 44 8.37 11.97 22.44
CA GLU A 44 8.87 10.65 22.16
C GLU A 44 7.71 9.67 22.29
N PHE A 45 7.46 8.89 21.24
CA PHE A 45 6.54 7.78 21.29
C PHE A 45 7.14 6.60 20.55
N THR A 46 6.95 5.43 21.11
CA THR A 46 7.35 4.19 20.46
C THR A 46 6.21 3.70 19.59
N VAL A 47 6.49 3.47 18.31
CA VAL A 47 5.54 2.87 17.39
C VAL A 47 5.90 1.38 17.28
N ASP A 48 5.00 0.54 17.75
CA ASP A 48 5.11 -0.91 17.60
C ASP A 48 4.41 -1.33 16.31
N PHE A 49 5.20 -1.50 15.23
CA PHE A 49 4.69 -1.88 13.93
C PHE A 49 4.11 -3.30 13.90
N PHE A 50 4.43 -4.15 14.89
CA PHE A 50 3.88 -5.50 14.99
C PHE A 50 2.48 -5.53 15.61
N LYS A 51 2.11 -4.48 16.37
CA LYS A 51 0.77 -4.33 16.99
C LYS A 51 -0.15 -3.40 16.22
N MET A 52 0.37 -2.66 15.23
CA MET A 52 -0.48 -1.79 14.41
C MET A 52 -1.51 -2.60 13.63
N ASP A 53 -2.72 -2.03 13.52
CA ASP A 53 -3.77 -2.57 12.67
C ASP A 53 -3.33 -2.51 11.20
N LEU A 54 -3.53 -3.61 10.48
CA LEU A 54 -3.30 -3.71 9.03
C LEU A 54 -4.45 -3.11 8.22
N ASP A 55 -5.62 -2.92 8.85
CA ASP A 55 -6.78 -2.29 8.22
C ASP A 55 -6.60 -0.78 8.11
N SER A 56 -6.27 -0.33 6.91
CA SER A 56 -6.04 1.09 6.60
C SER A 56 -7.25 1.82 6.00
N LEU A 57 -8.39 1.15 5.82
CA LEU A 57 -9.59 1.78 5.28
C LEU A 57 -10.61 2.10 6.37
N PRO A 58 -11.36 3.22 6.23
CA PRO A 58 -12.45 3.54 7.15
C PRO A 58 -13.45 2.38 7.24
N LYS A 59 -13.80 1.97 8.45
CA LYS A 59 -14.75 0.88 8.71
C LYS A 59 -16.20 1.22 8.33
N ASN A 60 -16.51 2.49 8.12
CA ASN A 60 -17.85 2.98 7.76
C ASN A 60 -18.08 2.87 6.25
N ALA A 61 -18.26 1.64 5.76
CA ALA A 61 -18.82 1.44 4.44
C ALA A 61 -20.28 1.92 4.44
N SER A 62 -20.59 2.93 3.62
CA SER A 62 -21.96 3.16 3.24
C SER A 62 -22.49 1.91 2.53
N SER A 63 -23.62 1.37 2.95
CA SER A 63 -24.28 0.27 2.25
C SER A 63 -24.39 0.60 0.77
N LEU A 64 -24.16 -0.40 -0.11
CA LEU A 64 -24.41 -0.28 -1.55
C LEU A 64 -25.89 0.10 -1.74
N LYS A 65 -26.14 1.36 -2.05
CA LYS A 65 -27.49 1.85 -2.38
C LYS A 65 -27.58 2.12 -3.86
N PHE A 66 -28.40 1.35 -4.55
CA PHE A 66 -28.67 1.50 -5.98
C PHE A 66 -29.96 2.29 -6.19
N ASN A 67 -29.95 3.60 -5.90
CA ASN A 67 -31.15 4.42 -6.02
C ASN A 67 -31.46 4.81 -7.48
N LYS A 68 -30.46 5.06 -8.29
CA LYS A 68 -30.61 5.52 -9.68
C LYS A 68 -30.06 4.56 -10.72
N PHE A 69 -29.04 3.81 -10.35
CA PHE A 69 -28.35 2.86 -11.22
C PHE A 69 -28.25 1.52 -10.49
N ASP A 70 -28.37 0.43 -11.20
CA ASP A 70 -28.28 -0.93 -10.70
C ASP A 70 -26.83 -1.43 -10.54
N SER A 71 -26.67 -2.65 -10.09
CA SER A 71 -25.38 -3.31 -9.93
C SER A 71 -24.65 -3.52 -11.25
N HIS A 72 -25.39 -3.66 -12.37
CA HIS A 72 -24.78 -3.82 -13.69
C HIS A 72 -24.04 -2.55 -14.11
N VAL A 73 -24.63 -1.38 -13.91
CA VAL A 73 -23.97 -0.09 -14.19
C VAL A 73 -22.73 0.09 -13.32
N MET A 74 -22.78 -0.29 -12.04
CA MET A 74 -21.60 -0.29 -11.18
C MET A 74 -20.51 -1.22 -11.72
N SER A 75 -20.86 -2.42 -12.17
CA SER A 75 -19.94 -3.38 -12.77
C SER A 75 -19.26 -2.82 -14.03
N LEU A 76 -20.02 -2.15 -14.92
CA LEU A 76 -19.48 -1.44 -16.07
C LEU A 76 -18.50 -0.33 -15.67
N CYS A 77 -18.83 0.45 -14.63
CA CYS A 77 -17.95 1.50 -14.10
C CYS A 77 -16.60 0.91 -13.63
N LEU A 78 -16.66 -0.16 -12.84
CA LEU A 78 -15.45 -0.84 -12.34
C LEU A 78 -14.64 -1.45 -13.48
N THR A 79 -15.29 -2.11 -14.43
CA THR A 79 -14.62 -2.70 -15.60
C THR A 79 -13.89 -1.62 -16.42
N LEU A 80 -14.54 -0.54 -16.76
CA LEU A 80 -13.94 0.52 -17.56
C LEU A 80 -12.84 1.26 -16.79
N HIS A 81 -13.08 1.56 -15.50
CA HIS A 81 -12.13 2.34 -14.72
C HIS A 81 -10.97 1.50 -14.18
N VAL A 82 -11.24 0.37 -13.53
CA VAL A 82 -10.21 -0.45 -12.87
C VAL A 82 -9.53 -1.37 -13.88
N ASN A 83 -10.32 -2.18 -14.62
CA ASN A 83 -9.74 -3.23 -15.46
C ASN A 83 -9.13 -2.66 -16.74
N LEU A 84 -9.81 -1.69 -17.39
CA LEU A 84 -9.34 -1.06 -18.64
C LEU A 84 -8.55 0.23 -18.43
N GLY A 85 -8.46 0.72 -17.19
CA GLY A 85 -7.61 1.85 -16.85
C GLY A 85 -8.08 3.21 -17.38
N LEU A 86 -9.38 3.38 -17.68
CA LEU A 86 -9.91 4.68 -18.08
C LEU A 86 -9.98 5.65 -16.90
N SER A 87 -9.69 6.93 -17.10
CA SER A 87 -9.93 7.92 -16.04
C SER A 87 -11.43 8.04 -15.74
N LEU A 88 -11.80 8.52 -14.56
CA LEU A 88 -13.21 8.66 -14.14
C LEU A 88 -14.04 9.44 -15.17
N ARG A 89 -13.49 10.52 -15.74
CA ARG A 89 -14.16 11.32 -16.78
C ARG A 89 -14.30 10.56 -18.10
N LYS A 90 -13.26 9.82 -18.52
CA LYS A 90 -13.33 8.97 -19.72
C LYS A 90 -14.30 7.81 -19.52
N THR A 91 -14.37 7.23 -18.32
CA THR A 91 -15.36 6.21 -17.98
C THR A 91 -16.79 6.74 -18.09
N SER A 92 -17.06 7.94 -17.54
CA SER A 92 -18.36 8.62 -17.68
C SER A 92 -18.72 8.87 -19.15
N GLN A 93 -17.76 9.33 -19.94
CA GLN A 93 -17.97 9.55 -21.38
C GLN A 93 -18.22 8.24 -22.14
N ALA A 94 -17.42 7.19 -21.87
CA ALA A 94 -17.60 5.89 -22.51
C ALA A 94 -18.97 5.28 -22.20
N LEU A 95 -19.44 5.37 -20.95
CA LEU A 95 -20.79 4.91 -20.58
C LEU A 95 -21.90 5.66 -21.30
N LYS A 96 -21.74 6.97 -21.50
CA LYS A 96 -22.68 7.78 -22.29
C LYS A 96 -22.67 7.36 -23.75
N ASP A 97 -21.50 7.25 -24.36
CA ASP A 97 -21.36 7.06 -25.81
C ASP A 97 -21.69 5.63 -26.25
N LEU A 98 -21.30 4.62 -25.44
CA LEU A 98 -21.49 3.21 -25.79
C LEU A 98 -22.83 2.63 -25.30
N TYR A 99 -23.32 3.10 -24.16
CA TYR A 99 -24.48 2.52 -23.48
C TYR A 99 -25.62 3.51 -23.24
N ASN A 100 -25.47 4.77 -23.66
CA ASN A 100 -26.40 5.88 -23.35
C ASN A 100 -26.69 6.05 -21.83
N ILE A 101 -25.71 5.67 -20.98
CA ILE A 101 -25.82 5.80 -19.51
C ILE A 101 -25.17 7.11 -19.08
N ARG A 102 -25.97 8.05 -18.61
CA ARG A 102 -25.50 9.35 -18.09
C ARG A 102 -25.20 9.29 -16.61
N ILE A 103 -23.97 8.98 -16.26
CA ILE A 103 -23.44 8.91 -14.88
C ILE A 103 -22.32 9.92 -14.68
N SER A 104 -22.29 10.60 -13.55
CA SER A 104 -21.21 11.54 -13.23
C SER A 104 -19.92 10.81 -12.83
N HIS A 105 -18.78 11.43 -13.13
CA HIS A 105 -17.48 10.91 -12.70
C HIS A 105 -17.36 10.79 -11.16
N GLN A 106 -18.07 11.67 -10.41
CA GLN A 106 -18.12 11.58 -8.95
C GLN A 106 -18.86 10.33 -8.47
N GLN A 107 -19.98 9.97 -9.13
CA GLN A 107 -20.71 8.74 -8.80
C GLN A 107 -19.87 7.49 -9.10
N ILE A 108 -19.08 7.52 -10.19
CA ILE A 108 -18.13 6.43 -10.49
C ILE A 108 -17.07 6.33 -9.38
N ALA A 109 -16.52 7.46 -8.92
CA ALA A 109 -15.57 7.48 -7.80
C ALA A 109 -16.19 6.90 -6.51
N ASN A 110 -17.46 7.24 -6.23
CA ASN A 110 -18.19 6.69 -5.08
C ASN A 110 -18.38 5.16 -5.20
N TYR A 111 -18.67 4.65 -6.38
CA TYR A 111 -18.74 3.21 -6.61
C TYR A 111 -17.38 2.53 -6.41
N CYS A 112 -16.30 3.11 -6.93
CA CYS A 112 -14.95 2.60 -6.69
C CYS A 112 -14.60 2.58 -5.20
N LYS A 113 -14.90 3.66 -4.47
CA LYS A 113 -14.69 3.72 -3.02
C LYS A 113 -15.47 2.64 -2.29
N THR A 114 -16.76 2.50 -2.57
CA THR A 114 -17.60 1.49 -1.91
C THR A 114 -17.13 0.07 -2.25
N ALA A 115 -16.81 -0.20 -3.51
CA ALA A 115 -16.25 -1.49 -3.92
C ALA A 115 -14.94 -1.80 -3.20
N ALA A 116 -14.04 -0.83 -3.08
CA ALA A 116 -12.77 -1.00 -2.37
C ALA A 116 -12.99 -1.35 -0.88
N ILE A 117 -13.90 -0.65 -0.21
CA ILE A 117 -14.23 -0.90 1.20
C ILE A 117 -14.82 -2.31 1.38
N CYS A 118 -15.67 -2.76 0.45
CA CYS A 118 -16.28 -4.10 0.51
C CYS A 118 -15.27 -5.22 0.20
N VAL A 119 -14.37 -5.01 -0.77
CA VAL A 119 -13.50 -6.08 -1.26
C VAL A 119 -12.19 -6.18 -0.47
N LYS A 120 -11.70 -5.08 0.12
CA LYS A 120 -10.42 -5.09 0.82
C LYS A 120 -10.35 -6.09 1.97
N PRO A 121 -11.32 -6.21 2.89
CA PRO A 121 -11.26 -7.21 3.95
C PRO A 121 -11.17 -8.64 3.42
N PHE A 122 -11.84 -8.94 2.32
CA PHE A 122 -11.73 -10.23 1.64
C PHE A 122 -10.33 -10.45 1.09
N VAL A 123 -9.79 -9.50 0.31
CA VAL A 123 -8.45 -9.60 -0.29
C VAL A 123 -7.38 -9.72 0.76
N ASP A 124 -7.49 -8.93 1.84
CA ASP A 124 -6.50 -8.90 2.91
C ASP A 124 -6.49 -10.18 3.75
N ASN A 125 -7.65 -10.81 3.95
CA ASN A 125 -7.78 -12.03 4.77
C ASN A 125 -7.80 -13.32 3.95
N TYR A 126 -7.72 -13.23 2.62
CA TYR A 126 -7.69 -14.41 1.76
C TYR A 126 -6.41 -15.22 2.01
N ASP A 127 -6.57 -16.53 2.22
CA ASP A 127 -5.42 -17.42 2.30
C ASP A 127 -4.93 -17.75 0.89
N TYR A 128 -3.87 -17.08 0.50
CA TYR A 128 -3.23 -17.29 -0.80
C TYR A 128 -2.49 -18.62 -0.90
N HIS A 129 -2.42 -19.42 0.19
CA HIS A 129 -1.58 -20.61 0.27
C HIS A 129 -0.20 -20.33 -0.34
N ALA A 130 0.44 -19.27 0.15
CA ALA A 130 1.67 -18.75 -0.39
C ALA A 130 2.79 -19.80 -0.27
N GLY A 131 3.67 -19.81 -1.26
CA GLY A 131 4.82 -20.71 -1.32
C GLY A 131 5.95 -20.30 -0.39
N SER A 132 7.17 -20.73 -0.73
CA SER A 132 8.37 -20.45 0.06
C SER A 132 9.26 -19.35 -0.54
N THR A 133 8.89 -18.77 -1.67
CA THR A 133 9.72 -17.77 -2.35
C THR A 133 8.93 -16.50 -2.59
N PHE A 134 9.37 -15.41 -1.97
CA PHE A 134 8.74 -14.10 -2.09
C PHE A 134 9.67 -13.12 -2.78
N THR A 135 9.10 -12.21 -3.54
CA THR A 135 9.83 -11.10 -4.13
C THR A 135 9.15 -9.78 -3.78
N ALA A 136 9.95 -8.79 -3.44
CA ALA A 136 9.48 -7.48 -2.99
C ALA A 136 10.18 -6.35 -3.74
N ASP A 137 9.44 -5.28 -3.92
CA ASP A 137 9.95 -4.03 -4.46
C ASP A 137 8.99 -2.89 -4.07
N GLU A 138 9.47 -1.67 -4.08
CA GLU A 138 8.61 -0.52 -3.89
C GLU A 138 8.55 0.35 -5.13
N THR A 139 7.40 1.01 -5.27
CA THR A 139 7.18 2.01 -6.31
C THR A 139 6.64 3.28 -5.68
N TYR A 140 6.55 4.36 -6.42
CA TYR A 140 6.04 5.62 -5.88
C TYR A 140 4.84 6.13 -6.68
N ILE A 141 3.96 6.82 -5.97
CA ILE A 141 2.83 7.60 -6.46
C ILE A 141 2.96 9.05 -5.98
N LYS A 142 2.02 9.90 -6.34
CA LYS A 142 1.91 11.25 -5.78
C LYS A 142 0.58 11.42 -5.05
N ILE A 143 0.65 11.94 -3.82
CA ILE A 143 -0.50 12.39 -3.05
C ILE A 143 -0.32 13.87 -2.81
N ARG A 144 -1.20 14.70 -3.35
CA ARG A 144 -1.07 16.18 -3.36
C ARG A 144 0.29 16.67 -3.88
N GLY A 145 0.80 16.01 -4.91
CA GLY A 145 2.11 16.31 -5.48
C GLY A 145 3.31 15.74 -4.70
N ILE A 146 3.12 15.26 -3.47
CA ILE A 146 4.17 14.71 -2.60
C ILE A 146 4.40 13.25 -2.98
N LYS A 147 5.68 12.87 -3.08
CA LYS A 147 6.09 11.49 -3.35
C LYS A 147 5.71 10.59 -2.18
N THR A 148 4.93 9.57 -2.47
CA THR A 148 4.43 8.55 -1.54
C THR A 148 4.80 7.18 -2.09
N TYR A 149 5.11 6.22 -1.24
CA TYR A 149 5.60 4.91 -1.64
C TYR A 149 4.51 3.85 -1.51
N ILE A 150 4.57 2.87 -2.40
CA ILE A 150 3.81 1.62 -2.29
C ILE A 150 4.81 0.48 -2.25
N TRP A 151 4.73 -0.31 -1.21
CA TRP A 151 5.47 -1.54 -1.04
C TRP A 151 4.63 -2.68 -1.60
N PHE A 152 5.23 -3.55 -2.40
CA PHE A 152 4.60 -4.76 -2.88
C PHE A 152 5.41 -5.98 -2.49
N ILE A 153 4.72 -7.02 -2.05
CA ILE A 153 5.28 -8.36 -1.84
C ILE A 153 4.44 -9.34 -2.63
N MET A 154 5.12 -10.14 -3.42
CA MET A 154 4.51 -11.13 -4.31
C MET A 154 5.03 -12.53 -3.96
N ASP A 155 4.13 -13.51 -3.91
CA ASP A 155 4.50 -14.91 -3.99
C ASP A 155 5.01 -15.22 -5.40
N ALA A 156 6.24 -15.68 -5.52
CA ALA A 156 6.88 -15.92 -6.82
C ALA A 156 6.29 -17.13 -7.57
N ALA A 157 5.78 -18.13 -6.86
CA ALA A 157 5.20 -19.31 -7.46
C ALA A 157 3.86 -19.02 -8.13
N LYS A 158 2.91 -18.44 -7.40
CA LYS A 158 1.58 -18.08 -7.90
C LYS A 158 1.53 -16.72 -8.58
N ARG A 159 2.53 -15.87 -8.36
CA ARG A 159 2.58 -14.46 -8.78
C ARG A 159 1.47 -13.60 -8.21
N SER A 160 0.88 -14.03 -7.08
CA SER A 160 -0.14 -13.27 -6.37
C SER A 160 0.49 -12.18 -5.52
N ILE A 161 -0.15 -11.02 -5.45
CA ILE A 161 0.22 -9.96 -4.50
C ILE A 161 -0.32 -10.39 -3.15
N ILE A 162 0.59 -10.65 -2.20
CA ILE A 162 0.27 -11.18 -0.87
C ILE A 162 0.52 -10.17 0.25
N GLY A 163 1.26 -9.09 -0.04
CA GLY A 163 1.49 -7.99 0.87
C GLY A 163 1.61 -6.68 0.11
N TYR A 164 1.03 -5.62 0.66
CA TYR A 164 1.13 -4.28 0.10
C TYR A 164 0.90 -3.22 1.18
N GLN A 165 1.55 -2.07 1.03
CA GLN A 165 1.42 -0.95 1.98
C GLN A 165 1.65 0.38 1.27
N VAL A 166 0.76 1.36 1.51
CA VAL A 166 0.97 2.76 1.12
C VAL A 166 1.63 3.49 2.28
N SER A 167 2.66 4.28 2.01
CA SER A 167 3.36 5.05 3.04
C SER A 167 3.92 6.35 2.50
N ASP A 168 3.90 7.39 3.32
CA ASP A 168 4.54 8.68 3.07
C ASP A 168 6.07 8.63 3.15
N ASN A 169 6.62 7.55 3.70
CA ASN A 169 8.07 7.37 3.83
C ASN A 169 8.51 5.99 3.31
N ARG A 170 9.82 5.88 3.04
CA ARG A 170 10.47 4.66 2.57
C ARG A 170 11.26 3.99 3.71
N GLY A 171 10.70 3.97 4.92
CA GLY A 171 11.36 3.45 6.12
C GLY A 171 11.12 1.96 6.36
N VAL A 172 11.69 1.47 7.47
CA VAL A 172 11.56 0.07 7.91
C VAL A 172 10.14 -0.26 8.34
N GLY A 173 9.43 0.68 8.98
CA GLY A 173 8.07 0.46 9.45
C GLY A 173 7.09 0.04 8.37
N PRO A 174 6.94 0.79 7.27
CA PRO A 174 6.10 0.38 6.14
C PRO A 174 6.51 -0.97 5.53
N CYS A 175 7.82 -1.25 5.46
CA CYS A 175 8.33 -2.55 5.03
C CYS A 175 7.83 -3.68 5.94
N ILE A 176 7.92 -3.51 7.27
CA ILE A 176 7.38 -4.46 8.24
C ILE A 176 5.88 -4.65 8.04
N MET A 177 5.10 -3.58 7.83
CA MET A 177 3.66 -3.68 7.62
C MET A 177 3.31 -4.51 6.38
N ALA A 178 4.01 -4.30 5.26
CA ALA A 178 3.83 -5.10 4.05
C ALA A 178 4.24 -6.58 4.28
N MET A 179 5.35 -6.82 4.99
CA MET A 179 5.79 -8.18 5.34
C MET A 179 4.81 -8.87 6.30
N ARG A 180 4.29 -8.18 7.32
CA ARG A 180 3.25 -8.74 8.22
C ARG A 180 2.02 -9.16 7.44
N MET A 181 1.62 -8.36 6.46
CA MET A 181 0.50 -8.71 5.58
C MET A 181 0.82 -9.98 4.77
N ALA A 182 2.02 -10.10 4.23
CA ALA A 182 2.45 -11.27 3.47
C ALA A 182 2.60 -12.53 4.33
N PHE A 183 3.02 -12.38 5.59
CA PHE A 183 3.29 -13.49 6.51
C PHE A 183 2.10 -13.89 7.38
N ARG A 184 0.95 -13.21 7.26
CA ARG A 184 -0.18 -13.33 8.22
C ARG A 184 -0.71 -14.75 8.43
N HIS A 185 -0.60 -15.63 7.44
CA HIS A 185 -1.06 -17.01 7.53
C HIS A 185 0.04 -18.01 7.92
N PHE A 186 1.27 -17.55 8.11
CA PHE A 186 2.36 -18.40 8.59
C PHE A 186 2.45 -18.38 10.11
N LYS A 187 2.51 -19.55 10.72
CA LYS A 187 2.92 -19.71 12.13
C LYS A 187 4.44 -19.69 12.26
N GLU A 188 5.12 -20.27 11.27
CA GLU A 188 6.55 -20.28 11.08
C GLU A 188 6.86 -20.24 9.58
N LEU A 189 8.00 -19.70 9.20
CA LEU A 189 8.40 -19.66 7.80
C LEU A 189 8.82 -21.05 7.31
N PRO A 190 8.55 -21.42 6.05
CA PRO A 190 8.98 -22.68 5.47
C PRO A 190 10.50 -22.83 5.53
N LYS A 191 11.02 -24.06 5.72
CA LYS A 191 12.47 -24.33 5.81
C LYS A 191 13.29 -23.80 4.64
N ASN A 192 12.72 -23.78 3.43
CA ASN A 192 13.36 -23.28 2.21
C ASN A 192 12.88 -21.87 1.87
N PHE A 193 12.52 -21.06 2.86
CA PHE A 193 12.02 -19.72 2.64
C PHE A 193 13.09 -18.82 2.04
N ARG A 194 12.71 -18.09 0.99
CA ARG A 194 13.56 -17.12 0.29
C ARG A 194 12.81 -15.80 0.12
N PHE A 195 13.46 -14.72 0.48
CA PHE A 195 12.93 -13.38 0.26
C PHE A 195 13.89 -12.59 -0.63
N ILE A 196 13.44 -12.25 -1.84
CA ILE A 196 14.23 -11.57 -2.86
C ILE A 196 13.80 -10.11 -2.93
N ALA A 197 14.75 -9.19 -2.79
CA ALA A 197 14.52 -7.76 -2.91
C ALA A 197 15.72 -7.06 -3.56
N ASP A 198 15.63 -5.74 -3.75
CA ASP A 198 16.78 -4.94 -4.12
C ASP A 198 17.74 -4.72 -2.92
N GLY A 199 18.81 -3.95 -3.13
CA GLY A 199 19.81 -3.63 -2.10
C GLY A 199 19.33 -2.60 -1.06
N TYR A 200 18.04 -2.27 -1.00
CA TYR A 200 17.56 -1.27 -0.07
C TYR A 200 17.56 -1.75 1.39
N SER A 201 18.13 -0.96 2.28
CA SER A 201 18.42 -1.34 3.66
C SER A 201 17.19 -1.60 4.54
N ALA A 202 16.02 -1.14 4.15
CA ALA A 202 14.78 -1.39 4.92
C ALA A 202 14.43 -2.88 4.98
N TYR A 203 14.71 -3.66 3.92
CA TYR A 203 14.42 -5.09 3.90
C TYR A 203 15.22 -5.90 4.92
N PRO A 204 16.56 -5.85 4.95
CA PRO A 204 17.33 -6.59 5.95
C PRO A 204 17.05 -6.09 7.38
N LEU A 205 16.82 -4.80 7.58
CA LEU A 205 16.44 -4.27 8.90
C LEU A 205 15.07 -4.78 9.33
N ALA A 206 14.09 -4.88 8.43
CA ALA A 206 12.80 -5.49 8.73
C ALA A 206 12.96 -6.97 9.08
N ALA A 207 13.76 -7.74 8.34
CA ALA A 207 14.03 -9.15 8.66
C ALA A 207 14.64 -9.33 10.06
N GLN A 208 15.57 -8.45 10.47
CA GLN A 208 16.11 -8.44 11.82
C GLN A 208 15.05 -8.15 12.88
N GLN A 209 14.10 -7.23 12.61
CA GLN A 209 13.00 -6.94 13.52
C GLN A 209 12.04 -8.13 13.65
N PHE A 210 11.74 -8.84 12.56
CA PHE A 210 10.95 -10.07 12.61
C PHE A 210 11.63 -11.15 13.47
N PHE A 211 12.93 -11.35 13.28
CA PHE A 211 13.70 -12.27 14.13
C PHE A 211 13.68 -11.86 15.59
N HIS A 212 13.84 -10.58 15.89
CA HIS A 212 13.80 -10.06 17.27
C HIS A 212 12.42 -10.27 17.92
N GLU A 213 11.33 -10.11 17.18
CA GLU A 213 9.98 -10.23 17.72
C GLU A 213 9.51 -11.69 17.84
N PHE A 214 9.83 -12.54 16.85
CA PHE A 214 9.28 -13.90 16.74
C PHE A 214 10.32 -15.01 16.86
N GLY A 215 11.59 -14.68 17.04
CA GLY A 215 12.68 -15.65 17.14
C GLY A 215 12.90 -16.46 15.85
N ASP A 216 13.33 -17.72 16.02
CA ASP A 216 13.71 -18.58 14.89
C ASP A 216 12.55 -18.92 13.95
N ALA A 217 11.29 -18.81 14.38
CA ALA A 217 10.11 -19.04 13.55
C ALA A 217 10.04 -18.10 12.34
N PHE A 218 10.58 -16.89 12.49
CA PHE A 218 10.64 -15.87 11.43
C PHE A 218 12.07 -15.40 11.17
N LYS A 219 13.02 -16.33 11.22
CA LYS A 219 14.40 -16.08 10.85
C LYS A 219 14.61 -16.27 9.35
N PHE A 220 14.95 -15.21 8.66
CA PHE A 220 15.26 -15.25 7.23
C PHE A 220 16.27 -14.18 6.84
N CYS A 221 16.95 -14.41 5.74
CA CYS A 221 17.86 -13.45 5.12
C CYS A 221 17.26 -12.91 3.82
N ILE A 222 17.59 -11.67 3.49
CA ILE A 222 17.22 -11.08 2.22
C ILE A 222 18.24 -11.47 1.16
N THR A 223 17.78 -12.11 0.09
CA THR A 223 18.57 -12.30 -1.12
C THR A 223 18.51 -11.02 -1.93
N GLN A 224 19.60 -10.27 -1.94
CA GLN A 224 19.69 -8.99 -2.64
C GLN A 224 20.06 -9.19 -4.10
N VAL A 225 19.22 -8.65 -5.01
CA VAL A 225 19.50 -8.60 -6.45
C VAL A 225 19.62 -7.14 -6.85
N ILE A 226 20.84 -6.65 -6.99
CA ILE A 226 21.14 -5.26 -7.32
C ILE A 226 21.27 -5.11 -8.83
N GLY A 227 20.34 -4.38 -9.43
CA GLY A 227 20.28 -4.17 -10.87
C GLY A 227 19.82 -5.39 -11.67
N LEU A 228 19.67 -5.23 -12.97
CA LEU A 228 19.24 -6.29 -13.89
C LEU A 228 20.38 -6.81 -14.77
N THR A 229 21.55 -6.20 -14.69
CA THR A 229 22.69 -6.44 -15.61
C THR A 229 23.87 -7.13 -14.93
N ASN A 230 23.87 -7.26 -13.60
CA ASN A 230 24.95 -7.91 -12.85
C ASN A 230 25.07 -9.38 -13.22
N ASP A 231 26.29 -9.82 -13.51
CA ASP A 231 26.60 -11.16 -14.03
C ASP A 231 27.08 -12.17 -12.98
N ASP A 232 27.01 -11.80 -11.70
CA ASP A 232 27.30 -12.73 -10.60
C ASP A 232 26.27 -13.87 -10.53
N ALA A 233 26.67 -14.99 -9.92
CA ALA A 233 25.86 -16.21 -9.86
C ALA A 233 24.51 -15.98 -9.17
N VAL A 234 24.49 -15.21 -8.08
CA VAL A 234 23.26 -14.89 -7.31
C VAL A 234 22.32 -14.07 -8.17
N SER A 235 22.81 -13.00 -8.79
CA SER A 235 22.01 -12.17 -9.68
C SER A 235 21.42 -12.95 -10.85
N LYS A 236 22.17 -13.87 -11.46
CA LYS A 236 21.69 -14.74 -12.55
C LYS A 236 20.57 -15.66 -12.09
N GLU A 237 20.72 -16.32 -10.94
CA GLU A 237 19.71 -17.23 -10.37
C GLU A 237 18.41 -16.49 -10.00
N PHE A 238 18.53 -15.34 -9.34
CA PHE A 238 17.37 -14.65 -8.74
C PHE A 238 16.79 -13.51 -9.60
N ARG A 239 17.44 -13.12 -10.69
CA ARG A 239 16.96 -12.10 -11.65
C ARG A 239 15.53 -12.34 -12.14
N PRO A 240 15.08 -13.56 -12.47
CA PRO A 240 13.70 -13.79 -12.89
C PRO A 240 12.66 -13.33 -11.86
N PHE A 241 12.94 -13.52 -10.57
CA PHE A 241 12.06 -13.09 -9.49
C PHE A 241 12.00 -11.57 -9.37
N LYS A 242 13.16 -10.90 -9.47
CA LYS A 242 13.22 -9.43 -9.52
C LYS A 242 12.43 -8.88 -10.70
N GLN A 243 12.55 -9.49 -11.88
CA GLN A 243 11.77 -9.10 -13.06
C GLN A 243 10.26 -9.27 -12.88
N MET A 244 9.79 -10.24 -12.06
CA MET A 244 8.37 -10.42 -11.79
C MET A 244 7.80 -9.22 -11.06
N ILE A 245 8.44 -8.80 -9.97
CA ILE A 245 7.95 -7.66 -9.18
C ILE A 245 8.08 -6.34 -9.93
N GLU A 246 9.11 -6.16 -10.75
CA GLU A 246 9.24 -4.99 -11.61
C GLU A 246 8.15 -4.92 -12.70
N ARG A 247 7.71 -6.09 -13.23
CA ARG A 247 6.55 -6.15 -14.14
C ARG A 247 5.26 -5.77 -13.42
N LEU A 248 5.09 -6.19 -12.15
CA LEU A 248 3.96 -5.75 -11.33
C LEU A 248 3.98 -4.24 -11.16
N ASN A 249 5.12 -3.67 -10.79
CA ASN A 249 5.29 -2.22 -10.63
C ASN A 249 4.95 -1.47 -11.93
N ARG A 250 5.38 -1.96 -13.09
CA ARG A 250 5.01 -1.39 -14.39
C ARG A 250 3.52 -1.49 -14.67
N THR A 251 2.88 -2.62 -14.34
CA THR A 251 1.44 -2.82 -14.49
C THR A 251 0.67 -1.84 -13.62
N TYR A 252 1.05 -1.71 -12.35
CA TYR A 252 0.43 -0.75 -11.44
C TYR A 252 0.64 0.69 -11.91
N LYS A 253 1.84 1.06 -12.33
CA LYS A 253 2.14 2.39 -12.87
C LYS A 253 1.29 2.74 -14.09
N ALA A 254 1.04 1.78 -14.98
CA ALA A 254 0.15 2.00 -16.12
C ALA A 254 -1.28 2.30 -15.68
N SER A 255 -1.80 1.58 -14.68
CA SER A 255 -3.11 1.87 -14.07
C SER A 255 -3.11 3.21 -13.33
N TYR A 256 -2.08 3.52 -12.56
CA TYR A 256 -1.95 4.76 -11.82
C TYR A 256 -1.96 6.01 -12.71
N ARG A 257 -1.41 5.96 -13.92
CA ARG A 257 -1.35 7.12 -14.85
C ARG A 257 -2.71 7.76 -15.13
N LYS A 258 -3.81 7.00 -15.02
CA LYS A 258 -5.17 7.51 -15.20
C LYS A 258 -5.60 8.54 -14.15
N THR A 259 -4.97 8.51 -12.95
CA THR A 259 -5.36 9.34 -11.80
C THR A 259 -4.64 10.68 -11.75
N ASN A 260 -3.47 10.82 -12.37
CA ASN A 260 -2.55 11.96 -12.23
C ASN A 260 -2.14 12.28 -10.77
N GLY A 261 -2.32 11.32 -9.86
CA GLY A 261 -2.11 11.47 -8.42
C GLY A 261 -3.41 11.37 -7.62
N PHE A 262 -3.27 11.43 -6.32
CA PHE A 262 -4.39 11.35 -5.37
C PHE A 262 -4.43 12.59 -4.48
N ASP A 263 -5.63 12.97 -4.03
CA ASP A 263 -5.82 14.09 -3.11
C ASP A 263 -5.53 13.70 -1.65
N ASN A 264 -5.65 12.42 -1.32
CA ASN A 264 -5.45 11.90 0.03
C ASN A 264 -5.00 10.43 0.00
N ILE A 265 -4.54 9.94 1.14
CA ILE A 265 -4.05 8.58 1.31
C ILE A 265 -5.17 7.54 1.15
N ASP A 266 -6.39 7.88 1.55
CA ASP A 266 -7.55 6.98 1.42
C ASP A 266 -7.86 6.69 -0.04
N GLY A 267 -7.82 7.73 -0.90
CA GLY A 267 -8.00 7.56 -2.34
C GLY A 267 -6.96 6.63 -2.96
N ALA A 268 -5.70 6.73 -2.53
CA ALA A 268 -4.63 5.83 -2.95
C ALA A 268 -4.87 4.39 -2.46
N ASN A 269 -5.31 4.22 -1.21
CA ASN A 269 -5.63 2.91 -0.64
C ASN A 269 -6.84 2.26 -1.32
N TYR A 270 -7.88 3.03 -1.69
CA TYR A 270 -9.03 2.50 -2.44
C TYR A 270 -8.61 2.01 -3.83
N ASP A 271 -7.85 2.82 -4.57
CA ASP A 271 -7.35 2.43 -5.90
C ASP A 271 -6.45 1.19 -5.81
N LEU A 272 -5.55 1.14 -4.82
CA LEU A 272 -4.66 0.02 -4.61
C LEU A 272 -5.42 -1.27 -4.26
N ALA A 273 -6.41 -1.20 -3.35
CA ALA A 273 -7.23 -2.35 -3.00
C ALA A 273 -7.97 -2.94 -4.21
N LEU A 274 -8.57 -2.08 -5.05
CA LEU A 274 -9.21 -2.51 -6.30
C LEU A 274 -8.20 -3.07 -7.30
N CYS A 275 -7.02 -2.47 -7.41
CA CYS A 275 -5.96 -2.96 -8.28
C CYS A 275 -5.48 -4.35 -7.86
N VAL A 276 -5.28 -4.60 -6.56
CA VAL A 276 -4.89 -5.91 -6.02
C VAL A 276 -6.00 -6.93 -6.22
N ALA A 277 -7.26 -6.56 -5.94
CA ALA A 277 -8.41 -7.43 -6.18
C ALA A 277 -8.50 -7.85 -7.66
N TYR A 278 -8.41 -6.88 -8.56
CA TYR A 278 -8.42 -7.16 -10.00
C TYR A 278 -7.24 -8.04 -10.41
N TYR A 279 -6.03 -7.70 -9.98
CA TYR A 279 -4.82 -8.44 -10.34
C TYR A 279 -4.87 -9.90 -9.86
N ASN A 280 -5.28 -10.13 -8.62
CA ASN A 280 -5.25 -11.46 -8.01
C ASN A 280 -6.43 -12.36 -8.40
N PHE A 281 -7.63 -11.79 -8.64
CA PHE A 281 -8.88 -12.57 -8.75
C PHE A 281 -9.63 -12.42 -10.07
N LEU A 282 -9.39 -11.36 -10.83
CA LEU A 282 -10.19 -11.09 -12.03
C LEU A 282 -9.36 -11.03 -13.32
N ARG A 283 -8.09 -10.68 -13.21
CA ARG A 283 -7.22 -10.53 -14.37
C ARG A 283 -6.78 -11.90 -14.89
N PRO A 284 -6.93 -12.18 -16.21
CA PRO A 284 -6.31 -13.36 -16.84
C PRO A 284 -4.80 -13.19 -16.93
N HIS A 285 -4.03 -14.22 -16.57
CA HIS A 285 -2.58 -14.19 -16.60
C HIS A 285 -2.02 -15.22 -17.59
N LYS A 286 -1.19 -14.77 -18.54
CA LYS A 286 -0.59 -15.63 -19.56
C LYS A 286 0.17 -16.83 -18.94
N HIS A 287 0.90 -16.60 -17.84
CA HIS A 287 1.65 -17.68 -17.18
C HIS A 287 0.75 -18.72 -16.50
N ASN A 288 -0.54 -18.41 -16.27
CA ASN A 288 -1.54 -19.32 -15.73
C ASN A 288 -2.57 -19.72 -16.82
N ASN A 289 -2.12 -19.88 -18.06
CA ASN A 289 -2.95 -20.26 -19.20
C ASN A 289 -4.20 -19.36 -19.36
N TYR A 290 -4.01 -18.05 -19.18
CA TYR A 290 -5.07 -17.03 -19.22
C TYR A 290 -6.19 -17.24 -18.19
N LYS A 291 -5.92 -17.99 -17.12
CA LYS A 291 -6.80 -18.06 -15.94
C LYS A 291 -6.42 -16.99 -14.91
N VAL A 292 -7.32 -16.75 -13.98
CA VAL A 292 -7.07 -15.90 -12.79
C VAL A 292 -6.07 -16.58 -11.86
N LEU A 293 -5.38 -15.80 -11.01
CA LEU A 293 -4.39 -16.38 -10.09
C LEU A 293 -5.02 -17.15 -8.93
N ASN A 294 -6.15 -16.65 -8.44
CA ASN A 294 -6.86 -17.23 -7.31
C ASN A 294 -8.35 -17.34 -7.66
N THR A 295 -8.98 -18.41 -7.23
CA THR A 295 -10.41 -18.68 -7.42
C THR A 295 -11.14 -18.50 -6.09
N VAL A 296 -12.35 -17.98 -6.14
CA VAL A 296 -13.26 -17.93 -5.00
C VAL A 296 -14.28 -19.03 -5.20
N GLU A 297 -14.35 -19.98 -4.28
CA GLU A 297 -15.45 -20.93 -4.23
C GLU A 297 -16.72 -20.19 -3.82
N MET A 298 -17.75 -20.26 -4.65
CA MET A 298 -19.08 -19.69 -4.38
C MET A 298 -19.97 -20.71 -3.69
#